data_b9a0150384cb00faaa331a144612b5d8
#
_entry.id   b9a0150384cb00faaa331a144612b5d8
#
_cell.length_a   1.000
_cell.length_b   1.000
_cell.length_c   1.000
_cell.angle_alpha   90.00
_cell.angle_beta   90.00
_cell.angle_gamma   90.00
#
_symmetry.space_group_name_H-M   'P 1'
#
loop_
_entity.id
_entity.type
_entity.pdbx_description
1 polymer ?
#
loop_
_entity_poly.entity_id
_entity_poly.type
_entity_poly.pdbx_seq_one_letter_code
_entity_poly.pdbx_strand_id
1 'polypeptide(L)'
;LVALRSGNGNELWTEALSRANRNNALSEIRDIPGRPVIYRGDVFAVSHSGVLSATDLRTGQARWTLPIIGITSPLPVGDVVYVVSKAGEVICASRENGQVYWIRELNPTAGLSKRQLKRAQKRPVLWSTPILASNRLILSSSNGRLLALNAKTGEIQNELKLGGPGLMG
;
A
#
# COMPACT_ATOMS: atom_id res chain seq x y z
N LEU A 1 11.34 -7.11 8.70
CA LEU A 1 11.60 -5.84 9.39
C LEU A 1 12.66 -6.06 10.45
N VAL A 2 13.63 -5.16 10.53
CA VAL A 2 14.66 -5.15 11.57
C VAL A 2 14.69 -3.75 12.17
N ALA A 3 14.65 -3.65 13.49
CA ALA A 3 14.88 -2.40 14.21
C ALA A 3 16.28 -2.40 14.81
N LEU A 4 17.02 -1.35 14.54
CA LEU A 4 18.37 -1.16 15.05
C LEU A 4 18.42 0.05 15.98
N ARG A 5 19.25 -0.04 17.02
CA ARG A 5 19.53 1.06 17.92
C ARG A 5 20.40 2.10 17.21
N SER A 6 19.94 3.35 17.14
CA SER A 6 20.61 4.40 16.38
C SER A 6 22.02 4.73 16.87
N GLY A 7 22.31 4.54 18.17
CA GLY A 7 23.61 4.87 18.75
C GLY A 7 24.74 3.88 18.47
N ASN A 8 24.44 2.61 18.21
CA ASN A 8 25.45 1.56 18.05
C ASN A 8 25.12 0.49 17.00
N GLY A 9 23.97 0.60 16.31
CA GLY A 9 23.55 -0.34 15.29
C GLY A 9 23.11 -1.72 15.81
N ASN A 10 23.04 -1.93 17.12
CA ASN A 10 22.61 -3.22 17.66
C ASN A 10 21.14 -3.47 17.38
N GLU A 11 20.82 -4.72 17.05
CA GLU A 11 19.44 -5.16 16.83
C GLU A 11 18.61 -5.02 18.11
N LEU A 12 17.43 -4.42 17.98
CA LEU A 12 16.43 -4.34 19.04
C LEU A 12 15.41 -5.46 18.90
N TRP A 13 14.95 -5.69 17.68
CA TRP A 13 14.02 -6.76 17.34
C TRP A 13 14.03 -7.03 15.83
N THR A 14 13.61 -8.24 15.46
CA THR A 14 13.38 -8.65 14.06
C THR A 14 12.00 -9.28 13.93
N GLU A 15 11.24 -8.87 12.92
CA GLU A 15 9.94 -9.42 12.58
C GLU A 15 9.89 -9.83 11.10
N ALA A 16 9.41 -11.07 10.85
CA ALA A 16 9.24 -11.59 9.50
C ALA A 16 7.82 -11.29 8.99
N LEU A 17 7.70 -10.40 8.02
CA LEU A 17 6.43 -10.08 7.34
C LEU A 17 6.19 -11.09 6.21
N SER A 18 6.01 -12.36 6.53
CA SER A 18 5.68 -13.39 5.55
C SER A 18 4.45 -14.17 5.97
N ARG A 19 3.52 -14.41 5.04
CA ARG A 19 2.53 -15.48 5.23
C ARG A 19 3.25 -16.81 5.05
N ALA A 20 3.17 -17.67 6.04
CA ALA A 20 3.61 -19.06 5.95
C ALA A 20 2.67 -19.85 5.00
N ASN A 21 2.69 -19.55 3.71
CA ASN A 21 2.01 -20.34 2.70
C ASN A 21 3.07 -21.23 2.03
N ARG A 22 3.10 -22.50 2.44
CA ARG A 22 4.11 -23.51 2.09
C ARG A 22 4.16 -23.92 0.60
N ASN A 23 3.33 -23.35 -0.29
CA ASN A 23 3.10 -23.93 -1.63
C ASN A 23 3.45 -23.04 -2.83
N ASN A 24 4.16 -21.92 -2.67
CA ASN A 24 4.55 -21.09 -3.81
C ASN A 24 5.98 -20.56 -3.66
N ALA A 25 6.83 -20.83 -4.66
CA ALA A 25 8.20 -20.28 -4.75
C ALA A 25 8.23 -18.73 -4.71
N LEU A 26 7.13 -18.06 -5.06
CA LEU A 26 6.96 -16.60 -4.94
C LEU A 26 6.75 -16.13 -3.49
N SER A 27 6.39 -17.02 -2.56
CA SER A 27 6.29 -16.70 -1.13
C SER A 27 7.67 -16.64 -0.44
N GLU A 28 8.73 -17.07 -1.12
CA GLU A 28 10.11 -16.96 -0.65
C GLU A 28 10.71 -15.57 -0.89
N ILE A 29 10.11 -14.75 -1.75
CA ILE A 29 10.53 -13.36 -1.93
C ILE A 29 9.99 -12.56 -0.74
N ARG A 30 10.81 -12.45 0.30
CA ARG A 30 10.53 -11.70 1.54
C ARG A 30 10.81 -10.20 1.38
N ASP A 31 10.58 -9.67 0.19
CA ASP A 31 10.88 -8.28 -0.11
C ASP A 31 9.78 -7.35 0.39
N ILE A 32 10.18 -6.24 1.00
CA ILE A 32 9.32 -5.13 1.39
C ILE A 32 9.52 -4.05 0.33
N PRO A 33 8.62 -3.93 -0.66
CA PRO A 33 8.82 -3.03 -1.79
C PRO A 33 8.65 -1.56 -1.43
N GLY A 34 7.85 -1.28 -0.39
CA GLY A 34 7.64 0.06 0.14
C GLY A 34 8.52 0.33 1.35
N ARG A 35 8.90 1.58 1.58
CA ARG A 35 9.61 1.95 2.82
C ARG A 35 8.66 1.77 4.00
N PRO A 36 9.11 1.14 5.12
CA PRO A 36 8.37 1.16 6.36
C PRO A 36 8.17 2.60 6.84
N VAL A 37 7.00 2.88 7.41
CA VAL A 37 6.66 4.20 7.93
C VAL A 37 6.41 4.12 9.43
N ILE A 38 7.10 4.94 10.18
CA ILE A 38 6.91 5.06 11.63
C ILE A 38 5.91 6.19 11.90
N TYR A 39 4.86 5.89 12.64
CA TYR A 39 3.86 6.87 13.01
C TYR A 39 3.25 6.55 14.38
N ARG A 40 3.30 7.50 15.31
CA ARG A 40 2.72 7.40 16.68
C ARG A 40 3.07 6.09 17.41
N GLY A 41 4.34 5.67 17.35
CA GLY A 41 4.82 4.48 18.05
C GLY A 41 4.56 3.14 17.36
N ASP A 42 4.01 3.15 16.18
CA ASP A 42 3.83 1.98 15.32
C ASP A 42 4.69 2.05 14.06
N VAL A 43 5.10 0.89 13.57
CA VAL A 43 5.76 0.72 12.28
C VAL A 43 4.78 0.07 11.31
N PHE A 44 4.48 0.76 10.22
CA PHE A 44 3.63 0.24 9.14
C PHE A 44 4.51 -0.23 7.99
N ALA A 45 4.30 -1.47 7.56
CA ALA A 45 5.03 -2.04 6.44
C ALA A 45 4.15 -2.95 5.59
N VAL A 46 4.41 -2.96 4.28
CA VAL A 46 3.71 -3.81 3.32
C VAL A 46 4.72 -4.73 2.67
N SER A 47 4.42 -6.02 2.61
CA SER A 47 5.26 -7.03 1.96
C SER A 47 4.72 -7.47 0.61
N HIS A 48 5.61 -7.93 -0.28
CA HIS A 48 5.24 -8.60 -1.53
C HIS A 48 4.53 -9.95 -1.30
N SER A 49 4.79 -10.57 -0.15
CA SER A 49 4.14 -11.83 0.24
C SER A 49 2.67 -11.66 0.64
N GLY A 50 2.16 -10.41 0.64
CA GLY A 50 0.75 -10.12 0.86
C GLY A 50 0.37 -9.83 2.29
N VAL A 51 1.20 -9.11 3.03
CA VAL A 51 0.91 -8.66 4.39
C VAL A 51 1.14 -7.16 4.52
N LEU A 52 0.12 -6.42 4.95
CA LEU A 52 0.25 -5.12 5.60
C LEU A 52 0.27 -5.37 7.11
N SER A 53 1.28 -4.87 7.80
CA SER A 53 1.45 -5.00 9.25
C SER A 53 1.51 -3.64 9.91
N ALA A 54 0.91 -3.53 11.09
CA ALA A 54 1.21 -2.52 12.09
C ALA A 54 1.90 -3.18 13.27
N THR A 55 3.13 -2.78 13.53
CA THR A 55 4.03 -3.40 14.50
C THR A 55 4.41 -2.36 15.56
N ASP A 56 4.36 -2.73 16.84
CA ASP A 56 4.79 -1.85 17.92
C ASP A 56 6.29 -1.53 17.76
N LEU A 57 6.62 -0.25 17.66
CA LEU A 57 8.00 0.21 17.40
C LEU A 57 8.99 -0.23 18.47
N ARG A 58 8.55 -0.37 19.72
CA ARG A 58 9.42 -0.68 20.86
C ARG A 58 9.67 -2.18 21.02
N THR A 59 8.63 -2.99 20.76
CA THR A 59 8.68 -4.44 21.06
C THR A 59 8.87 -5.30 19.82
N GLY A 60 8.57 -4.79 18.62
CA GLY A 60 8.54 -5.58 17.39
C GLY A 60 7.33 -6.49 17.26
N GLN A 61 6.38 -6.43 18.19
CA GLN A 61 5.18 -7.27 18.12
C GLN A 61 4.15 -6.68 17.17
N ALA A 62 3.64 -7.52 16.26
CA ALA A 62 2.55 -7.13 15.39
C ALA A 62 1.28 -6.87 16.23
N ARG A 63 0.69 -5.66 16.08
CA ARG A 63 -0.60 -5.33 16.66
C ARG A 63 -1.74 -5.93 15.84
N TRP A 64 -1.61 -5.81 14.51
CA TRP A 64 -2.54 -6.40 13.56
C TRP A 64 -1.87 -6.58 12.19
N THR A 65 -2.46 -7.45 11.39
CA THR A 65 -2.04 -7.68 10.01
C THR A 65 -3.25 -7.78 9.09
N LEU A 66 -3.11 -7.31 7.85
CA LEU A 66 -4.10 -7.43 6.78
C LEU A 66 -3.52 -8.17 5.57
N PRO A 67 -4.33 -8.98 4.89
CA PRO A 67 -3.89 -9.72 3.70
C PRO A 67 -3.85 -8.83 2.45
N ILE A 68 -2.90 -7.91 2.38
CA ILE A 68 -2.76 -6.95 1.29
C ILE A 68 -1.38 -7.12 0.63
N ILE A 69 -1.38 -7.38 -0.68
CA ILE A 69 -0.17 -7.31 -1.50
C ILE A 69 0.00 -5.86 -1.93
N GLY A 70 0.95 -5.17 -1.34
CA GLY A 70 1.25 -3.78 -1.68
C GLY A 70 2.61 -3.62 -2.35
N ILE A 71 2.79 -2.53 -3.06
CA ILE A 71 4.04 -2.18 -3.75
C ILE A 71 4.53 -0.77 -3.37
N THR A 72 3.74 -0.04 -2.58
CA THR A 72 4.03 1.33 -2.17
C THR A 72 4.10 1.43 -0.65
N SER A 73 4.71 2.49 -0.14
CA SER A 73 4.74 2.77 1.29
C SER A 73 3.33 3.05 1.82
N PRO A 74 2.95 2.54 3.00
CA PRO A 74 1.71 2.94 3.66
C PRO A 74 1.72 4.44 4.01
N LEU A 75 0.55 5.06 4.04
CA LEU A 75 0.36 6.44 4.49
C LEU A 75 -0.51 6.45 5.77
N PRO A 76 0.08 6.36 6.97
CA PRO A 76 -0.65 6.55 8.21
C PRO A 76 -0.90 8.04 8.45
N VAL A 77 -2.15 8.40 8.74
CA VAL A 77 -2.57 9.77 9.04
C VAL A 77 -3.70 9.76 10.08
N GLY A 78 -3.51 10.45 11.20
CA GLY A 78 -4.51 10.48 12.27
C GLY A 78 -4.81 9.07 12.79
N ASP A 79 -6.05 8.63 12.64
CA ASP A 79 -6.53 7.33 13.13
C ASP A 79 -6.68 6.29 12.02
N VAL A 80 -6.23 6.61 10.81
CA VAL A 80 -6.31 5.72 9.64
C VAL A 80 -4.95 5.47 9.00
N VAL A 81 -4.88 4.41 8.21
CA VAL A 81 -3.77 4.13 7.29
C VAL A 81 -4.33 3.88 5.90
N TYR A 82 -3.72 4.54 4.91
CA TYR A 82 -4.01 4.31 3.50
C TYR A 82 -2.89 3.48 2.88
N VAL A 83 -3.28 2.54 2.02
CA VAL A 83 -2.31 1.72 1.26
C VAL A 83 -2.84 1.47 -0.14
N VAL A 84 -1.92 1.38 -1.11
CA VAL A 84 -2.25 1.01 -2.48
C VAL A 84 -1.83 -0.43 -2.72
N SER A 85 -2.80 -1.27 -3.10
CA SER A 85 -2.55 -2.67 -3.42
C SER A 85 -1.92 -2.82 -4.82
N LYS A 86 -1.26 -3.97 -5.04
CA LYS A 86 -0.76 -4.36 -6.37
C LYS A 86 -1.88 -4.47 -7.41
N ALA A 87 -3.10 -4.75 -6.99
CA ALA A 87 -4.28 -4.81 -7.85
C ALA A 87 -4.73 -3.41 -8.32
N GLY A 88 -4.18 -2.33 -7.76
CA GLY A 88 -4.61 -0.96 -8.06
C GLY A 88 -5.85 -0.56 -7.27
N GLU A 89 -5.90 -0.92 -6.00
CA GLU A 89 -6.93 -0.51 -5.06
C GLU A 89 -6.33 0.39 -3.99
N VAL A 90 -7.04 1.43 -3.60
CA VAL A 90 -6.76 2.19 -2.38
C VAL A 90 -7.59 1.60 -1.26
N ILE A 91 -6.95 1.28 -0.17
CA ILE A 91 -7.56 0.71 1.02
C ILE A 91 -7.35 1.69 2.17
N CYS A 92 -8.42 2.03 2.87
CA CYS A 92 -8.39 2.77 4.12
C CYS A 92 -8.73 1.85 5.27
N ALA A 93 -7.87 1.76 6.25
CA ALA A 93 -8.08 0.94 7.42
C ALA A 93 -7.82 1.71 8.71
N SER A 94 -8.40 1.24 9.81
CA SER A 94 -8.12 1.74 11.15
C SER A 94 -6.63 1.53 11.48
N ARG A 95 -5.97 2.57 11.96
CA ARG A 95 -4.60 2.49 12.46
C ARG A 95 -4.49 1.60 13.69
N GLU A 96 -5.52 1.60 14.55
CA GLU A 96 -5.50 0.93 15.83
C GLU A 96 -5.64 -0.59 15.74
N ASN A 97 -6.57 -1.06 14.88
CA ASN A 97 -6.95 -2.47 14.84
C ASN A 97 -7.00 -3.10 13.43
N GLY A 98 -6.67 -2.33 12.38
CA GLY A 98 -6.67 -2.82 11.01
C GLY A 98 -8.05 -2.98 10.37
N GLN A 99 -9.15 -2.56 11.03
CA GLN A 99 -10.48 -2.65 10.43
C GLN A 99 -10.54 -1.83 9.14
N VAL A 100 -10.91 -2.48 8.03
CA VAL A 100 -11.06 -1.80 6.74
C VAL A 100 -12.34 -0.98 6.74
N TYR A 101 -12.21 0.32 6.48
CA TYR A 101 -13.34 1.23 6.37
C TYR A 101 -13.90 1.29 4.96
N TRP A 102 -13.01 1.36 3.94
CA TRP A 102 -13.39 1.34 2.53
C TRP A 102 -12.24 0.85 1.64
N ILE A 103 -12.62 0.36 0.46
CA ILE A 103 -11.72 -0.01 -0.62
C ILE A 103 -12.21 0.69 -1.89
N ARG A 104 -11.27 1.30 -2.64
CA ARG A 104 -11.56 1.93 -3.93
C ARG A 104 -10.70 1.33 -5.03
N GLU A 105 -11.32 0.70 -6.00
CA GLU A 105 -10.67 0.23 -7.23
C GLU A 105 -10.34 1.44 -8.13
N LEU A 106 -9.06 1.57 -8.52
CA LEU A 106 -8.56 2.65 -9.39
C LEU A 106 -8.52 2.25 -10.87
N ASN A 107 -8.53 0.96 -11.14
CA ASN A 107 -8.48 0.38 -12.48
C ASN A 107 -9.72 -0.49 -12.74
N PRO A 108 -10.93 0.09 -12.81
CA PRO A 108 -12.14 -0.69 -12.98
C PRO A 108 -12.06 -1.53 -14.25
N THR A 109 -12.32 -2.82 -14.13
CA THR A 109 -12.31 -3.78 -15.23
C THR A 109 -13.71 -4.03 -15.79
N ALA A 110 -14.74 -3.55 -15.10
CA ALA A 110 -16.13 -3.66 -15.54
C ALA A 110 -16.34 -3.01 -16.91
N GLY A 111 -16.96 -3.72 -17.84
CA GLY A 111 -17.21 -3.24 -19.20
C GLY A 111 -16.04 -3.38 -20.18
N LEU A 112 -14.89 -3.89 -19.74
CA LEU A 112 -13.77 -4.14 -20.65
C LEU A 112 -13.99 -5.41 -21.49
N SER A 113 -13.67 -5.35 -22.80
CA SER A 113 -13.63 -6.50 -23.67
C SER A 113 -12.52 -7.50 -23.27
N LYS A 114 -12.63 -8.77 -23.66
CA LYS A 114 -11.60 -9.81 -23.41
C LYS A 114 -10.20 -9.38 -23.87
N ARG A 115 -10.10 -8.66 -24.99
CA ARG A 115 -8.81 -8.14 -25.52
C ARG A 115 -8.23 -7.05 -24.63
N GLN A 116 -9.08 -6.14 -24.11
CA GLN A 116 -8.66 -5.07 -23.19
C GLN A 116 -8.22 -5.64 -21.85
N LEU A 117 -8.95 -6.64 -21.31
CA LEU A 117 -8.56 -7.35 -20.09
C LEU A 117 -7.18 -8.04 -20.22
N LYS A 118 -6.94 -8.77 -21.33
CA LYS A 118 -5.62 -9.37 -21.58
C LYS A 118 -4.50 -8.31 -21.68
N ARG A 119 -4.79 -7.14 -22.25
CA ARG A 119 -3.83 -6.04 -22.34
C ARG A 119 -3.55 -5.45 -20.98
N ALA A 120 -4.56 -5.21 -20.16
CA ALA A 120 -4.44 -4.72 -18.79
C ALA A 120 -3.63 -5.67 -17.90
N GLN A 121 -3.83 -6.98 -18.04
CA GLN A 121 -3.05 -8.00 -17.33
C GLN A 121 -1.57 -8.02 -17.73
N LYS A 122 -1.26 -7.81 -19.03
CA LYS A 122 0.13 -7.78 -19.51
C LYS A 122 0.89 -6.51 -19.13
N ARG A 123 0.18 -5.40 -18.97
CA ARG A 123 0.74 -4.08 -18.60
C ARG A 123 -0.15 -3.47 -17.51
N PRO A 124 0.00 -3.93 -16.26
CA PRO A 124 -0.78 -3.39 -15.16
C PRO A 124 -0.43 -1.91 -14.96
N VAL A 125 -1.45 -1.11 -14.69
CA VAL A 125 -1.26 0.30 -14.32
C VAL A 125 -0.79 0.34 -12.86
N LEU A 126 0.41 0.88 -12.66
CA LEU A 126 0.97 1.09 -11.34
C LEU A 126 0.57 2.46 -10.82
N TRP A 127 0.37 2.55 -9.52
CA TRP A 127 -0.02 3.77 -8.82
C TRP A 127 1.06 4.17 -7.82
N SER A 128 1.24 5.47 -7.63
CA SER A 128 2.15 6.03 -6.62
C SER A 128 1.64 5.79 -5.20
N THR A 129 2.50 6.01 -4.21
CA THR A 129 2.07 6.26 -2.83
C THR A 129 1.08 7.42 -2.80
N PRO A 130 -0.05 7.32 -2.06
CA PRO A 130 -0.98 8.43 -1.95
C PRO A 130 -0.37 9.59 -1.17
N ILE A 131 -0.74 10.82 -1.56
CA ILE A 131 -0.40 12.03 -0.82
C ILE A 131 -1.72 12.61 -0.30
N LEU A 132 -1.78 12.94 0.99
CA LEU A 132 -2.95 13.60 1.56
C LEU A 132 -2.78 15.13 1.49
N ALA A 133 -3.72 15.80 0.83
CA ALA A 133 -3.81 17.26 0.76
C ALA A 133 -5.28 17.69 0.84
N SER A 134 -5.62 18.60 1.77
CA SER A 134 -6.96 19.17 1.91
C SER A 134 -8.08 18.12 1.91
N ASN A 135 -7.96 17.07 2.73
CA ASN A 135 -8.90 15.94 2.80
C ASN A 135 -9.04 15.12 1.50
N ARG A 136 -8.09 15.22 0.59
CA ARG A 136 -8.04 14.46 -0.65
C ARG A 136 -6.79 13.61 -0.70
N LEU A 137 -6.95 12.37 -1.14
CA LEU A 137 -5.83 11.51 -1.52
C LEU A 137 -5.52 11.75 -2.99
N ILE A 138 -4.29 12.16 -3.26
CA ILE A 138 -3.80 12.40 -4.61
C ILE A 138 -2.88 11.27 -5.00
N LEU A 139 -3.14 10.66 -6.15
CA LEU A 139 -2.37 9.53 -6.68
C LEU A 139 -2.07 9.76 -8.16
N SER A 140 -0.85 9.44 -8.55
CA SER A 140 -0.44 9.40 -9.96
C SER A 140 -0.30 7.97 -10.45
N SER A 141 -0.44 7.76 -11.75
CA SER A 141 -0.33 6.44 -12.35
C SER A 141 0.71 6.38 -13.46
N SER A 142 1.23 5.18 -13.72
CA SER A 142 2.21 4.91 -14.78
C SER A 142 1.70 5.18 -16.20
N ASN A 143 0.40 5.34 -16.40
CA ASN A 143 -0.21 5.69 -17.69
C ASN A 143 -0.66 7.15 -17.78
N GLY A 144 -0.16 8.03 -16.91
CA GLY A 144 -0.40 9.48 -16.97
C GLY A 144 -1.75 9.93 -16.43
N ARG A 145 -2.38 9.16 -15.53
CA ARG A 145 -3.58 9.61 -14.81
C ARG A 145 -3.18 10.20 -13.45
N LEU A 146 -3.81 11.28 -13.07
CA LEU A 146 -3.78 11.85 -11.73
C LEU A 146 -5.19 11.80 -11.16
N LEU A 147 -5.36 11.17 -10.01
CA LEU A 147 -6.65 11.06 -9.33
C LEU A 147 -6.62 11.82 -8.00
N ALA A 148 -7.75 12.45 -7.69
CA ALA A 148 -8.03 12.98 -6.36
C ALA A 148 -9.27 12.26 -5.79
N LEU A 149 -9.10 11.56 -4.67
CA LEU A 149 -10.17 10.86 -3.97
C LEU A 149 -10.51 11.58 -2.66
N ASN A 150 -11.77 11.54 -2.26
CA ASN A 150 -12.16 11.93 -0.92
C ASN A 150 -11.50 10.98 0.10
N ALA A 151 -10.74 11.52 1.03
CA ALA A 151 -10.02 10.70 2.01
C ALA A 151 -10.93 9.90 2.95
N LYS A 152 -12.16 10.40 3.24
CA LYS A 152 -13.11 9.72 4.13
C LYS A 152 -13.91 8.62 3.44
N THR A 153 -14.31 8.84 2.17
CA THR A 153 -15.24 7.95 1.47
C THR A 153 -14.59 7.12 0.38
N GLY A 154 -13.36 7.46 -0.04
CA GLY A 154 -12.68 6.85 -1.17
C GLY A 154 -13.31 7.18 -2.53
N GLU A 155 -14.27 8.12 -2.61
CA GLU A 155 -14.88 8.53 -3.88
C GLU A 155 -13.92 9.32 -4.72
N ILE A 156 -13.84 9.02 -6.02
CA ILE A 156 -13.05 9.79 -6.99
C ILE A 156 -13.76 11.11 -7.22
N GLN A 157 -13.10 12.21 -6.87
CA GLN A 157 -13.61 13.56 -7.03
C GLN A 157 -13.14 14.21 -8.33
N ASN A 158 -11.88 13.97 -8.69
CA ASN A 158 -11.27 14.56 -9.88
C ASN A 158 -10.35 13.54 -10.55
N GLU A 159 -10.32 13.59 -11.87
CA GLU A 159 -9.35 12.87 -12.70
C GLU A 159 -8.77 13.82 -13.74
N LEU A 160 -7.44 13.84 -13.84
CA LEU A 160 -6.70 14.50 -14.90
C LEU A 160 -5.94 13.47 -15.71
N LYS A 161 -5.99 13.58 -17.04
CA LYS A 161 -5.15 12.78 -17.95
C LYS A 161 -4.02 13.68 -18.44
N LEU A 162 -2.81 13.38 -18.00
CA LEU A 162 -1.61 14.08 -18.46
C LEU A 162 -1.16 13.41 -19.76
N GLY A 163 -0.99 14.21 -20.81
CA GLY A 163 -0.44 13.69 -22.09
C GLY A 163 1.05 13.35 -21.91
N GLY A 164 1.41 12.08 -22.07
CA GLY A 164 2.80 11.64 -21.99
C GLY A 164 3.01 10.40 -21.12
N PRO A 165 4.24 9.88 -21.01
CA PRO A 165 4.56 8.82 -20.03
C PRO A 165 4.30 9.34 -18.62
N GLY A 166 3.64 8.51 -17.81
CA GLY A 166 3.20 8.89 -16.47
C GLY A 166 4.35 9.33 -15.57
N LEU A 167 4.04 10.31 -14.72
CA LEU A 167 4.93 10.74 -13.65
C LEU A 167 4.98 9.64 -12.57
N MET A 168 6.06 8.90 -12.58
CA MET A 168 6.45 8.01 -11.50
C MET A 168 7.67 8.65 -10.83
N GLY A 169 7.47 9.21 -9.65
CA GLY A 169 8.53 9.70 -8.78
C GLY A 169 8.84 8.69 -7.70
#